data_fee398b06fee52fa3c3d6c675ca7cff4
#
_entry.id   fee398b06fee52fa3c3d6c675ca7cff4
#
_cell.length_a   1.000
_cell.length_b   1.000
_cell.length_c   1.000
_cell.angle_alpha   90.00
_cell.angle_beta   90.00
_cell.angle_gamma   90.00
#
_symmetry.space_group_name_H-M   'P 1'
#
loop_
_entity.id
_entity.type
_entity.pdbx_description
1 polymer ?
#
loop_
_entity_poly.entity_id
_entity_poly.type
_entity_poly.pdbx_seq_one_letter_code
_entity_poly.pdbx_strand_id
1 'polypeptide(L)'
;MRVTAASILLSAALLCGAFCQAQTVAFTFDDGPRLSATPLLSPQERNSALLAALEKHAVTAALFVTVQNGADRPEGLALARAWGEAGHAVGNHTVTHLDLNAGAVTLKQYQDELQACDTVIRQLPGYRPWFRYTFLREGDTPEKRDGMREYLKSVGYRNARVSLDTSDWRLDAALSSTLTANPAADLAPFRAAYLAHLRQRAEAYRDLSRRLFGRDIPQVLLLHHNLINALFLDDAIAQFKDLGWTIVSPEEAYKDFAYELEPQRPAPGQSLLISAARSLGYRPANWERLLDDGDADILELRRLGVLPASD
;
A
#
# COMPACT_ATOMS: atom_id res chain seq x y z
N MET A 1 -54.20 -29.73 50.40
CA MET A 1 -53.45 -30.04 49.19
C MET A 1 -52.65 -28.80 48.80
N ARG A 2 -51.36 -28.81 48.99
CA ARG A 2 -50.45 -27.71 48.59
C ARG A 2 -49.75 -28.13 47.31
N VAL A 3 -49.92 -27.33 46.23
CA VAL A 3 -49.24 -27.51 44.96
C VAL A 3 -47.99 -26.57 44.97
N THR A 4 -46.86 -27.18 44.99
CA THR A 4 -45.54 -26.42 44.85
C THR A 4 -45.25 -26.22 43.39
N ALA A 5 -45.12 -24.92 42.99
CA ALA A 5 -44.67 -24.53 41.68
C ALA A 5 -43.12 -24.61 41.62
N ALA A 6 -42.61 -25.45 40.75
CA ALA A 6 -41.19 -25.53 40.45
C ALA A 6 -40.81 -24.47 39.36
N SER A 7 -39.99 -23.49 39.74
CA SER A 7 -39.45 -22.50 38.81
C SER A 7 -38.25 -23.08 38.05
N ILE A 8 -38.39 -23.27 36.76
CA ILE A 8 -37.29 -23.64 35.85
C ILE A 8 -36.58 -22.37 35.44
N LEU A 9 -35.40 -22.13 35.99
CA LEU A 9 -34.47 -21.08 35.54
C LEU A 9 -33.75 -21.58 34.28
N LEU A 10 -34.15 -21.06 33.12
CA LEU A 10 -33.47 -21.29 31.85
C LEU A 10 -32.30 -20.32 31.79
N SER A 11 -31.08 -20.78 32.11
CA SER A 11 -29.85 -20.02 31.93
C SER A 11 -29.49 -20.01 30.45
N ALA A 12 -29.85 -18.94 29.75
CA ALA A 12 -29.35 -18.68 28.40
C ALA A 12 -27.86 -18.23 28.51
N ALA A 13 -26.95 -19.19 28.32
CA ALA A 13 -25.53 -18.86 28.11
C ALA A 13 -25.40 -18.15 26.75
N LEU A 14 -25.27 -16.82 26.77
CA LEU A 14 -24.81 -16.04 25.62
C LEU A 14 -23.36 -16.45 25.35
N LEU A 15 -23.19 -17.39 24.43
CA LEU A 15 -21.92 -17.64 23.77
C LEU A 15 -21.60 -16.38 22.91
N CYS A 16 -20.98 -15.40 23.55
CA CYS A 16 -20.32 -14.30 22.83
C CYS A 16 -19.09 -14.92 22.14
N GLY A 17 -19.32 -15.58 21.00
CA GLY A 17 -18.26 -16.00 20.12
C GLY A 17 -17.55 -14.72 19.66
N ALA A 18 -16.40 -14.42 20.23
CA ALA A 18 -15.47 -13.47 19.63
C ALA A 18 -15.18 -14.00 18.22
N PHE A 19 -15.88 -13.49 17.23
CA PHE A 19 -15.48 -13.67 15.84
C PHE A 19 -14.09 -13.09 15.74
N CYS A 20 -13.07 -13.93 15.82
CA CYS A 20 -11.71 -13.57 15.45
C CYS A 20 -11.79 -13.28 13.95
N GLN A 21 -12.06 -12.01 13.61
CA GLN A 21 -12.09 -11.59 12.22
C GLN A 21 -10.69 -11.87 11.66
N ALA A 22 -10.64 -12.73 10.63
CA ALA A 22 -9.38 -13.12 10.03
C ALA A 22 -8.64 -11.85 9.55
N GLN A 23 -7.37 -11.74 9.91
CA GLN A 23 -6.55 -10.64 9.41
C GLN A 23 -6.40 -10.79 7.89
N THR A 24 -6.78 -9.75 7.16
CA THR A 24 -6.76 -9.78 5.70
C THR A 24 -5.87 -8.66 5.14
N VAL A 25 -5.24 -8.91 3.99
CA VAL A 25 -4.38 -7.95 3.30
C VAL A 25 -4.60 -8.01 1.79
N ALA A 26 -4.67 -6.84 1.16
CA ALA A 26 -4.66 -6.67 -0.28
C ALA A 26 -3.35 -6.00 -0.71
N PHE A 27 -2.75 -6.50 -1.77
CA PHE A 27 -1.49 -5.98 -2.32
C PHE A 27 -1.76 -4.89 -3.36
N THR A 28 -1.10 -3.75 -3.22
CA THR A 28 -1.15 -2.66 -4.20
C THR A 28 0.25 -2.14 -4.51
N PHE A 29 0.47 -1.74 -5.76
CA PHE A 29 1.76 -1.30 -6.27
C PHE A 29 1.62 0.09 -6.88
N ASP A 30 2.42 1.05 -6.40
CA ASP A 30 2.45 2.39 -6.94
C ASP A 30 3.62 2.56 -7.94
N ASP A 31 3.62 3.66 -8.67
CA ASP A 31 4.68 4.09 -9.60
C ASP A 31 4.89 3.24 -10.86
N GLY A 32 4.04 2.27 -11.12
CA GLY A 32 4.17 1.49 -12.36
C GLY A 32 3.56 2.15 -13.60
N PRO A 33 3.93 1.64 -14.77
CA PRO A 33 5.13 0.84 -15.06
C PRO A 33 6.39 1.71 -15.05
N ARG A 34 7.51 1.14 -14.59
CA ARG A 34 8.79 1.88 -14.62
C ARG A 34 9.67 1.35 -15.74
N LEU A 35 10.02 2.22 -16.70
CA LEU A 35 10.94 1.88 -17.79
C LEU A 35 12.42 2.17 -17.46
N SER A 36 12.72 2.78 -16.32
CA SER A 36 14.09 2.93 -15.85
C SER A 36 14.75 1.57 -15.64
N ALA A 37 15.96 1.40 -16.13
CA ALA A 37 16.76 0.22 -15.90
C ALA A 37 17.08 0.05 -14.40
N THR A 38 17.22 -1.19 -13.97
CA THR A 38 17.74 -1.56 -12.64
C THR A 38 18.96 -2.47 -12.80
N PRO A 39 19.78 -2.61 -11.75
CA PRO A 39 21.06 -3.35 -11.90
C PRO A 39 20.94 -4.81 -12.34
N LEU A 40 19.84 -5.51 -12.00
CA LEU A 40 19.70 -6.95 -12.26
C LEU A 40 18.61 -7.28 -13.28
N LEU A 41 17.59 -6.44 -13.42
CA LEU A 41 16.41 -6.75 -14.22
C LEU A 41 16.10 -5.60 -15.17
N SER A 42 15.85 -5.94 -16.43
CA SER A 42 15.22 -5.02 -17.37
C SER A 42 13.80 -4.65 -16.90
N PRO A 43 13.18 -3.59 -17.44
CA PRO A 43 11.79 -3.26 -17.14
C PRO A 43 10.82 -4.42 -17.38
N GLN A 44 11.02 -5.18 -18.45
CA GLN A 44 10.20 -6.33 -18.82
C GLN A 44 10.37 -7.47 -17.82
N GLU A 45 11.61 -7.83 -17.46
CA GLU A 45 11.89 -8.88 -16.47
C GLU A 45 11.34 -8.51 -15.10
N ARG A 46 11.49 -7.25 -14.66
CA ARG A 46 10.94 -6.76 -13.41
C ARG A 46 9.41 -6.86 -13.37
N ASN A 47 8.73 -6.42 -14.44
CA ASN A 47 7.28 -6.52 -14.56
C ASN A 47 6.81 -7.99 -14.56
N SER A 48 7.51 -8.83 -15.32
CA SER A 48 7.18 -10.28 -15.41
C SER A 48 7.40 -10.98 -14.07
N ALA A 49 8.45 -10.64 -13.32
CA ALA A 49 8.71 -11.23 -12.00
C ALA A 49 7.61 -10.88 -10.99
N LEU A 50 7.13 -9.64 -10.98
CA LEU A 50 6.00 -9.23 -10.14
C LEU A 50 4.73 -10.02 -10.49
N LEU A 51 4.37 -10.08 -11.77
CA LEU A 51 3.18 -10.80 -12.23
C LEU A 51 3.28 -12.31 -11.96
N ALA A 52 4.44 -12.91 -12.19
CA ALA A 52 4.66 -14.33 -11.91
C ALA A 52 4.53 -14.70 -10.43
N ALA A 53 5.00 -13.81 -9.52
CA ALA A 53 4.84 -14.03 -8.09
C ALA A 53 3.36 -13.93 -7.68
N LEU A 54 2.60 -12.97 -8.23
CA LEU A 54 1.16 -12.83 -7.98
C LEU A 54 0.38 -14.05 -8.52
N GLU A 55 0.67 -14.49 -9.74
CA GLU A 55 0.05 -15.66 -10.36
C GLU A 55 0.32 -16.94 -9.56
N LYS A 56 1.58 -17.20 -9.20
CA LYS A 56 2.00 -18.36 -8.40
C LYS A 56 1.18 -18.51 -7.13
N HIS A 57 0.85 -17.42 -6.51
CA HIS A 57 0.10 -17.39 -5.25
C HIS A 57 -1.41 -17.19 -5.41
N ALA A 58 -1.92 -17.07 -6.64
CA ALA A 58 -3.29 -16.72 -6.99
C ALA A 58 -3.76 -15.40 -6.30
N VAL A 59 -2.91 -14.39 -6.30
CA VAL A 59 -3.17 -13.07 -5.69
C VAL A 59 -3.64 -12.09 -6.76
N THR A 60 -4.80 -11.48 -6.56
CA THR A 60 -5.25 -10.32 -7.33
C THR A 60 -4.79 -9.05 -6.63
N ALA A 61 -4.08 -8.18 -7.37
CA ALA A 61 -3.50 -6.93 -6.86
C ALA A 61 -4.03 -5.70 -7.61
N ALA A 62 -3.52 -4.51 -7.28
CA ALA A 62 -3.74 -3.29 -8.06
C ALA A 62 -2.41 -2.63 -8.41
N LEU A 63 -2.32 -2.09 -9.63
CA LEU A 63 -1.24 -1.21 -10.08
C LEU A 63 -1.77 0.22 -10.19
N PHE A 64 -1.12 1.17 -9.53
CA PHE A 64 -1.40 2.61 -9.68
C PHE A 64 -0.36 3.23 -10.61
N VAL A 65 -0.84 3.71 -11.77
CA VAL A 65 0.00 4.12 -12.87
C VAL A 65 0.42 5.58 -12.75
N THR A 66 1.74 5.81 -12.72
CA THR A 66 2.35 7.12 -12.97
C THR A 66 2.81 7.16 -14.43
N VAL A 67 2.17 7.99 -15.25
CA VAL A 67 2.32 7.93 -16.72
C VAL A 67 3.78 8.18 -17.16
N GLN A 68 4.43 9.19 -16.61
CA GLN A 68 5.82 9.53 -16.96
C GLN A 68 6.86 8.47 -16.60
N ASN A 69 6.53 7.52 -15.73
CA ASN A 69 7.42 6.41 -15.43
C ASN A 69 7.53 5.40 -16.58
N GLY A 70 6.67 5.52 -17.58
CA GLY A 70 6.76 4.71 -18.80
C GLY A 70 5.48 4.58 -19.62
N ALA A 71 4.30 4.77 -19.05
CA ALA A 71 3.03 4.57 -19.76
C ALA A 71 2.74 5.63 -20.85
N ASP A 72 3.58 6.67 -20.96
CA ASP A 72 3.64 7.62 -22.06
C ASP A 72 4.29 7.05 -23.33
N ARG A 73 4.85 5.82 -23.25
CA ARG A 73 5.49 5.10 -24.34
C ARG A 73 4.82 3.76 -24.60
N PRO A 74 4.78 3.27 -25.86
CA PRO A 74 4.11 2.01 -26.21
C PRO A 74 4.58 0.81 -25.38
N GLU A 75 5.90 0.68 -25.16
CA GLU A 75 6.50 -0.41 -24.39
C GLU A 75 6.07 -0.40 -22.92
N GLY A 76 6.00 0.77 -22.29
CA GLY A 76 5.56 0.88 -20.90
C GLY A 76 4.04 0.72 -20.78
N LEU A 77 3.28 1.27 -21.73
CA LEU A 77 1.83 1.04 -21.77
C LEU A 77 1.50 -0.45 -21.90
N ALA A 78 2.31 -1.21 -22.66
CA ALA A 78 2.18 -2.67 -22.77
C ALA A 78 2.46 -3.37 -21.41
N LEU A 79 3.42 -2.88 -20.62
CA LEU A 79 3.67 -3.41 -19.28
C LEU A 79 2.47 -3.16 -18.34
N ALA A 80 1.88 -1.95 -18.36
CA ALA A 80 0.68 -1.66 -17.57
C ALA A 80 -0.52 -2.50 -18.03
N ARG A 81 -0.67 -2.70 -19.35
CA ARG A 81 -1.73 -3.54 -19.95
C ARG A 81 -1.64 -4.98 -19.44
N ALA A 82 -0.43 -5.53 -19.32
CA ALA A 82 -0.22 -6.90 -18.84
C ALA A 82 -0.78 -7.13 -17.42
N TRP A 83 -0.79 -6.13 -16.55
CA TRP A 83 -1.45 -6.22 -15.24
C TRP A 83 -2.95 -6.45 -15.38
N GLY A 84 -3.60 -5.65 -16.20
CA GLY A 84 -5.05 -5.79 -16.42
C GLY A 84 -5.42 -7.09 -17.13
N GLU A 85 -4.61 -7.56 -18.08
CA GLU A 85 -4.77 -8.85 -18.77
C GLU A 85 -4.60 -10.04 -17.82
N ALA A 86 -3.73 -9.89 -16.79
CA ALA A 86 -3.57 -10.86 -15.70
C ALA A 86 -4.69 -10.78 -14.64
N GLY A 87 -5.70 -9.90 -14.81
CA GLY A 87 -6.84 -9.78 -13.91
C GLY A 87 -6.65 -8.84 -12.72
N HIS A 88 -5.56 -8.06 -12.71
CA HIS A 88 -5.31 -7.06 -11.68
C HIS A 88 -6.04 -5.75 -11.97
N ALA A 89 -6.34 -4.97 -10.93
CA ALA A 89 -6.88 -3.63 -11.10
C ALA A 89 -5.79 -2.66 -11.57
N VAL A 90 -6.17 -1.69 -12.42
CA VAL A 90 -5.31 -0.60 -12.88
C VAL A 90 -5.95 0.72 -12.48
N GLY A 91 -5.27 1.49 -11.64
CA GLY A 91 -5.71 2.77 -11.11
C GLY A 91 -4.77 3.92 -11.49
N ASN A 92 -5.13 5.12 -11.08
CA ASN A 92 -4.51 6.38 -11.44
C ASN A 92 -3.58 6.88 -10.32
N HIS A 93 -2.33 7.21 -10.68
CA HIS A 93 -1.33 7.79 -9.79
C HIS A 93 -0.68 9.04 -10.40
N THR A 94 -1.45 9.83 -11.16
CA THR A 94 -1.05 11.05 -11.85
C THR A 94 -0.15 10.82 -13.08
N VAL A 95 0.25 11.91 -13.74
CA VAL A 95 1.19 11.86 -14.86
C VAL A 95 2.63 11.99 -14.39
N THR A 96 2.94 13.03 -13.60
CA THR A 96 4.31 13.43 -13.27
C THR A 96 4.67 13.19 -11.80
N HIS A 97 3.79 12.53 -11.03
CA HIS A 97 3.96 12.30 -9.61
C HIS A 97 4.09 13.60 -8.79
N LEU A 98 3.27 14.63 -9.13
CA LEU A 98 3.27 15.90 -8.41
C LEU A 98 2.90 15.71 -6.93
N ASP A 99 3.49 16.53 -6.07
CA ASP A 99 3.17 16.60 -4.65
C ASP A 99 2.08 17.67 -4.42
N LEU A 100 0.86 17.26 -4.09
CA LEU A 100 -0.23 18.20 -3.79
C LEU A 100 0.08 19.11 -2.59
N ASN A 101 0.92 18.64 -1.65
CA ASN A 101 1.32 19.44 -0.50
C ASN A 101 2.43 20.47 -0.84
N ALA A 102 3.04 20.40 -2.02
CA ALA A 102 4.02 21.41 -2.41
C ALA A 102 3.34 22.75 -2.64
N GLY A 103 3.89 23.83 -2.07
CA GLY A 103 3.33 25.17 -2.18
C GLY A 103 3.19 25.70 -3.60
N ALA A 104 4.04 25.22 -4.52
CA ALA A 104 4.00 25.59 -5.94
C ALA A 104 2.92 24.83 -6.74
N VAL A 105 2.37 23.75 -6.21
CA VAL A 105 1.35 22.92 -6.89
C VAL A 105 -0.04 23.42 -6.52
N THR A 106 -0.79 23.87 -7.52
CA THR A 106 -2.19 24.28 -7.33
C THR A 106 -3.14 23.07 -7.40
N LEU A 107 -4.32 23.23 -6.80
CA LEU A 107 -5.39 22.23 -6.91
C LEU A 107 -5.72 21.91 -8.37
N LYS A 108 -5.82 22.93 -9.22
CA LYS A 108 -6.14 22.76 -10.65
C LYS A 108 -5.08 21.94 -11.38
N GLN A 109 -3.81 22.21 -11.15
CA GLN A 109 -2.71 21.44 -11.75
C GLN A 109 -2.83 19.96 -11.36
N TYR A 110 -3.12 19.66 -10.10
CA TYR A 110 -3.23 18.29 -9.61
C TYR A 110 -4.47 17.57 -10.18
N GLN A 111 -5.58 18.28 -10.37
CA GLN A 111 -6.77 17.78 -11.08
C GLN A 111 -6.47 17.47 -12.56
N ASP A 112 -5.69 18.32 -13.23
CA ASP A 112 -5.27 18.11 -14.62
C ASP A 112 -4.36 16.88 -14.76
N GLU A 113 -3.49 16.64 -13.79
CA GLU A 113 -2.67 15.42 -13.70
C GLU A 113 -3.53 14.15 -13.64
N LEU A 114 -4.58 14.14 -12.81
CA LEU A 114 -5.52 13.02 -12.75
C LEU A 114 -6.20 12.81 -14.09
N GLN A 115 -6.71 13.88 -14.70
CA GLN A 115 -7.46 13.80 -15.94
C GLN A 115 -6.59 13.32 -17.11
N ALA A 116 -5.36 13.81 -17.20
CA ALA A 116 -4.41 13.41 -18.22
C ALA A 116 -3.99 11.93 -18.06
N CYS A 117 -3.73 11.48 -16.84
CA CYS A 117 -3.47 10.07 -16.56
C CYS A 117 -4.67 9.19 -16.92
N ASP A 118 -5.89 9.59 -16.54
CA ASP A 118 -7.12 8.86 -16.87
C ASP A 118 -7.27 8.63 -18.38
N THR A 119 -6.94 9.62 -19.20
CA THR A 119 -6.97 9.50 -20.66
C THR A 119 -6.10 8.36 -21.18
N VAL A 120 -4.97 8.11 -20.51
CA VAL A 120 -4.04 7.02 -20.87
C VAL A 120 -4.55 5.66 -20.41
N ILE A 121 -5.00 5.58 -19.13
CA ILE A 121 -5.23 4.28 -18.49
C ILE A 121 -6.66 3.74 -18.67
N ARG A 122 -7.67 4.58 -18.95
CA ARG A 122 -9.08 4.15 -19.00
C ARG A 122 -9.38 3.08 -20.05
N GLN A 123 -8.53 2.95 -21.06
CA GLN A 123 -8.65 1.93 -22.12
C GLN A 123 -7.94 0.61 -21.77
N LEU A 124 -7.23 0.54 -20.64
CA LEU A 124 -6.51 -0.66 -20.24
C LEU A 124 -7.50 -1.69 -19.65
N PRO A 125 -7.27 -2.99 -19.90
CA PRO A 125 -7.94 -4.03 -19.12
C PRO A 125 -7.74 -3.79 -17.63
N GLY A 126 -8.68 -4.19 -16.80
CA GLY A 126 -8.60 -4.01 -15.36
C GLY A 126 -8.75 -2.57 -14.85
N TYR A 127 -8.98 -1.59 -15.74
CA TYR A 127 -9.19 -0.20 -15.31
C TYR A 127 -10.25 -0.10 -14.22
N ARG A 128 -9.92 0.69 -13.19
CA ARG A 128 -10.84 1.12 -12.14
C ARG A 128 -10.72 2.64 -11.95
N PRO A 129 -11.81 3.38 -11.74
CA PRO A 129 -11.75 4.80 -11.40
C PRO A 129 -11.27 4.97 -9.95
N TRP A 130 -10.07 4.51 -9.68
CA TRP A 130 -9.39 4.58 -8.41
C TRP A 130 -8.21 5.53 -8.52
N PHE A 131 -8.14 6.45 -7.57
CA PHE A 131 -7.06 7.42 -7.50
C PHE A 131 -6.24 7.18 -6.23
N ARG A 132 -4.92 7.07 -6.39
CA ARG A 132 -3.96 7.05 -5.32
C ARG A 132 -3.20 8.38 -5.30
N TYR A 133 -3.29 9.10 -4.17
CA TYR A 133 -2.52 10.32 -3.99
C TYR A 133 -1.03 10.03 -3.95
N THR A 134 -0.26 10.80 -4.69
CA THR A 134 1.20 10.76 -4.67
C THR A 134 1.72 11.10 -3.28
N PHE A 135 2.73 10.38 -2.83
CA PHE A 135 3.27 10.49 -1.46
C PHE A 135 2.20 10.30 -0.35
N LEU A 136 1.03 9.75 -0.66
CA LEU A 136 -0.14 9.68 0.22
C LEU A 136 -0.56 11.05 0.77
N ARG A 137 -0.29 12.15 0.04
CA ARG A 137 -0.53 13.54 0.46
C ARG A 137 -1.84 14.08 -0.11
N GLU A 138 -2.84 14.26 0.76
CA GLU A 138 -4.20 14.67 0.36
C GLU A 138 -4.39 16.20 0.32
N GLY A 139 -3.35 17.00 0.44
CA GLY A 139 -3.38 18.46 0.47
C GLY A 139 -2.98 19.04 1.83
N ASP A 140 -2.17 20.09 1.82
CA ASP A 140 -1.61 20.78 2.98
C ASP A 140 -2.56 21.90 3.51
N THR A 141 -3.54 22.28 2.68
CA THR A 141 -4.56 23.27 3.05
C THR A 141 -5.97 22.66 2.95
N PRO A 142 -6.96 23.20 3.70
CA PRO A 142 -8.36 22.80 3.53
C PRO A 142 -8.85 22.94 2.09
N GLU A 143 -8.45 23.98 1.36
CA GLU A 143 -8.82 24.21 -0.03
C GLU A 143 -8.34 23.07 -0.94
N LYS A 144 -7.07 22.69 -0.87
CA LYS A 144 -6.53 21.58 -1.67
C LYS A 144 -7.15 20.25 -1.28
N ARG A 145 -7.24 19.96 0.01
CA ARG A 145 -7.81 18.72 0.53
C ARG A 145 -9.27 18.55 0.11
N ASP A 146 -10.11 19.51 0.45
CA ASP A 146 -11.55 19.40 0.25
C ASP A 146 -11.90 19.55 -1.24
N GLY A 147 -11.24 20.47 -1.95
CA GLY A 147 -11.42 20.65 -3.38
C GLY A 147 -11.02 19.43 -4.19
N MET A 148 -9.96 18.69 -3.79
CA MET A 148 -9.61 17.44 -4.48
C MET A 148 -10.58 16.31 -4.15
N ARG A 149 -11.08 16.21 -2.91
CA ARG A 149 -12.11 15.24 -2.53
C ARG A 149 -13.43 15.46 -3.28
N GLU A 150 -13.87 16.71 -3.38
CA GLU A 150 -15.06 17.08 -4.18
C GLU A 150 -14.85 16.76 -5.66
N TYR A 151 -13.68 17.07 -6.18
CA TYR A 151 -13.35 16.75 -7.55
C TYR A 151 -13.39 15.24 -7.84
N LEU A 152 -12.76 14.41 -7.01
CA LEU A 152 -12.81 12.95 -7.16
C LEU A 152 -14.27 12.45 -7.21
N LYS A 153 -15.11 12.92 -6.28
CA LYS A 153 -16.55 12.58 -6.27
C LYS A 153 -17.25 13.02 -7.55
N SER A 154 -16.97 14.23 -8.04
CA SER A 154 -17.61 14.79 -9.24
C SER A 154 -17.29 14.04 -10.53
N VAL A 155 -16.09 13.44 -10.61
CA VAL A 155 -15.64 12.66 -11.78
C VAL A 155 -15.76 11.15 -11.57
N GLY A 156 -16.40 10.71 -10.48
CA GLY A 156 -16.68 9.30 -10.17
C GLY A 156 -15.47 8.49 -9.76
N TYR A 157 -14.43 9.14 -9.24
CA TYR A 157 -13.24 8.49 -8.75
C TYR A 157 -13.32 8.19 -7.24
N ARG A 158 -12.79 7.06 -6.84
CA ARG A 158 -12.59 6.69 -5.43
C ARG A 158 -11.15 6.99 -5.03
N ASN A 159 -10.96 7.57 -3.83
CA ASN A 159 -9.64 7.61 -3.20
C ASN A 159 -9.26 6.19 -2.73
N ALA A 160 -8.27 5.59 -3.40
CA ALA A 160 -7.76 4.25 -3.09
C ALA A 160 -6.72 4.33 -1.96
N ARG A 161 -7.21 4.56 -0.73
CA ARG A 161 -6.36 4.77 0.45
C ARG A 161 -5.54 3.54 0.82
N VAL A 162 -4.33 3.80 1.29
CA VAL A 162 -3.46 2.82 1.94
C VAL A 162 -3.79 2.77 3.42
N SER A 163 -3.83 1.59 4.01
CA SER A 163 -3.88 1.44 5.47
C SER A 163 -2.57 0.92 6.05
N LEU A 164 -1.84 0.10 5.32
CA LEU A 164 -0.54 -0.46 5.69
C LEU A 164 0.54 0.15 4.79
N ASP A 165 1.20 1.17 5.32
CA ASP A 165 2.28 1.90 4.65
C ASP A 165 3.63 1.24 4.92
N THR A 166 4.45 1.09 3.88
CA THR A 166 5.80 0.50 3.96
C THR A 166 6.81 1.42 3.30
N SER A 167 8.07 1.21 3.63
CA SER A 167 9.17 1.96 3.06
C SER A 167 10.03 1.07 2.17
N ASP A 168 9.39 0.21 1.37
CA ASP A 168 10.06 -0.67 0.41
C ASP A 168 10.96 0.10 -0.57
N TRP A 169 10.56 1.32 -0.95
CA TRP A 169 11.33 2.23 -1.79
C TRP A 169 12.69 2.59 -1.18
N ARG A 170 12.79 2.70 0.15
CA ARG A 170 14.03 3.02 0.85
C ARG A 170 15.01 1.85 0.80
N LEU A 171 14.51 0.65 1.03
CA LEU A 171 15.28 -0.58 0.91
C LEU A 171 15.67 -0.85 -0.55
N ASP A 172 14.78 -0.59 -1.50
CA ASP A 172 15.04 -0.68 -2.94
C ASP A 172 16.18 0.25 -3.37
N ALA A 173 16.17 1.49 -2.91
CA ALA A 173 17.24 2.45 -3.20
C ALA A 173 18.60 1.97 -2.66
N ALA A 174 18.63 1.43 -1.44
CA ALA A 174 19.85 0.89 -0.84
C ALA A 174 20.37 -0.35 -1.61
N LEU A 175 19.46 -1.28 -1.95
CA LEU A 175 19.77 -2.45 -2.76
C LEU A 175 20.31 -2.07 -4.13
N SER A 176 19.61 -1.18 -4.84
CA SER A 176 20.00 -0.73 -6.18
C SER A 176 21.36 -0.02 -6.17
N SER A 177 21.62 0.81 -5.18
CA SER A 177 22.94 1.47 -5.00
C SER A 177 24.05 0.46 -4.75
N THR A 178 23.81 -0.52 -3.89
CA THR A 178 24.78 -1.59 -3.59
C THR A 178 25.09 -2.42 -4.83
N LEU A 179 24.07 -2.84 -5.57
CA LEU A 179 24.23 -3.62 -6.80
C LEU A 179 24.89 -2.82 -7.94
N THR A 180 24.69 -1.51 -8.00
CA THR A 180 25.38 -0.64 -8.97
C THR A 180 26.88 -0.61 -8.66
N ALA A 181 27.25 -0.55 -7.37
CA ALA A 181 28.66 -0.57 -6.95
C ALA A 181 29.28 -1.98 -7.03
N ASN A 182 28.51 -3.02 -6.75
CA ASN A 182 28.95 -4.41 -6.80
C ASN A 182 27.81 -5.32 -7.31
N PRO A 183 27.77 -5.65 -8.61
CA PRO A 183 26.74 -6.51 -9.18
C PRO A 183 26.69 -7.93 -8.61
N ALA A 184 27.74 -8.36 -7.91
CA ALA A 184 27.82 -9.68 -7.25
C ALA A 184 27.54 -9.61 -5.74
N ALA A 185 26.95 -8.50 -5.25
CA ALA A 185 26.61 -8.35 -3.83
C ALA A 185 25.62 -9.42 -3.37
N ASP A 186 25.78 -9.89 -2.14
CA ASP A 186 24.86 -10.83 -1.53
C ASP A 186 23.49 -10.18 -1.32
N LEU A 187 22.45 -10.81 -1.81
CA LEU A 187 21.07 -10.35 -1.70
C LEU A 187 20.39 -10.79 -0.40
N ALA A 188 20.92 -11.81 0.29
CA ALA A 188 20.28 -12.39 1.46
C ALA A 188 20.02 -11.39 2.60
N PRO A 189 20.93 -10.46 2.93
CA PRO A 189 20.67 -9.45 3.96
C PRO A 189 19.52 -8.49 3.58
N PHE A 190 19.44 -8.09 2.31
CA PHE A 190 18.35 -7.22 1.81
C PHE A 190 17.00 -7.95 1.84
N ARG A 191 16.98 -9.22 1.42
CA ARG A 191 15.80 -10.07 1.53
C ARG A 191 15.33 -10.18 2.99
N ALA A 192 16.24 -10.44 3.91
CA ALA A 192 15.92 -10.56 5.33
C ALA A 192 15.38 -9.24 5.91
N ALA A 193 16.02 -8.11 5.61
CA ALA A 193 15.57 -6.78 6.04
C ALA A 193 14.19 -6.44 5.48
N TYR A 194 13.96 -6.67 4.18
CA TYR A 194 12.68 -6.43 3.53
C TYR A 194 11.53 -7.24 4.17
N LEU A 195 11.72 -8.54 4.36
CA LEU A 195 10.71 -9.39 4.98
C LEU A 195 10.45 -9.02 6.45
N ALA A 196 11.50 -8.69 7.20
CA ALA A 196 11.36 -8.22 8.57
C ALA A 196 10.59 -6.90 8.63
N HIS A 197 10.89 -5.95 7.73
CA HIS A 197 10.18 -4.68 7.60
C HIS A 197 8.69 -4.88 7.36
N LEU A 198 8.32 -5.66 6.33
CA LEU A 198 6.92 -5.93 6.01
C LEU A 198 6.16 -6.56 7.18
N ARG A 199 6.74 -7.57 7.84
CA ARG A 199 6.13 -8.20 9.01
C ARG A 199 5.90 -7.20 10.14
N GLN A 200 6.92 -6.42 10.50
CA GLN A 200 6.83 -5.45 11.58
C GLN A 200 5.79 -4.36 11.30
N ARG A 201 5.71 -3.90 10.06
CA ARG A 201 4.69 -2.95 9.63
C ARG A 201 3.30 -3.55 9.71
N ALA A 202 3.11 -4.77 9.19
CA ALA A 202 1.82 -5.46 9.22
C ALA A 202 1.29 -5.62 10.65
N GLU A 203 2.14 -6.06 11.59
CA GLU A 203 1.80 -6.17 13.02
C GLU A 203 1.43 -4.82 13.63
N ALA A 204 2.25 -3.78 13.41
CA ALA A 204 2.04 -2.45 13.98
C ALA A 204 0.76 -1.77 13.46
N TYR A 205 0.48 -1.86 12.16
CA TYR A 205 -0.74 -1.30 11.57
C TYR A 205 -1.99 -2.08 11.94
N ARG A 206 -1.89 -3.41 12.09
CA ARG A 206 -2.98 -4.23 12.63
C ARG A 206 -3.35 -3.81 14.05
N ASP A 207 -2.36 -3.63 14.92
CA ASP A 207 -2.59 -3.17 16.29
C ASP A 207 -3.22 -1.77 16.31
N LEU A 208 -2.77 -0.88 15.43
CA LEU A 208 -3.35 0.45 15.29
C LEU A 208 -4.80 0.37 14.82
N SER A 209 -5.13 -0.48 13.86
CA SER A 209 -6.50 -0.65 13.37
C SER A 209 -7.44 -1.14 14.47
N ARG A 210 -7.01 -2.12 15.28
CA ARG A 210 -7.77 -2.61 16.42
C ARG A 210 -8.04 -1.55 17.47
N ARG A 211 -7.06 -0.68 17.72
CA ARG A 211 -7.23 0.44 18.66
C ARG A 211 -8.17 1.52 18.15
N LEU A 212 -8.16 1.80 16.85
CA LEU A 212 -9.01 2.83 16.23
C LEU A 212 -10.43 2.34 15.98
N PHE A 213 -10.60 1.09 15.57
CA PHE A 213 -11.90 0.55 15.11
C PHE A 213 -12.48 -0.54 16.04
N GLY A 214 -11.74 -0.99 17.06
CA GLY A 214 -12.15 -2.11 17.91
C GLY A 214 -12.13 -3.48 17.19
N ARG A 215 -11.58 -3.55 15.98
CA ARG A 215 -11.52 -4.74 15.13
C ARG A 215 -10.35 -4.71 14.17
N ASP A 216 -10.02 -5.84 13.57
CA ASP A 216 -9.19 -5.87 12.37
C ASP A 216 -9.98 -5.28 11.19
N ILE A 217 -9.34 -4.48 10.35
CA ILE A 217 -9.84 -4.09 9.04
C ILE A 217 -9.02 -4.81 7.97
N PRO A 218 -9.56 -5.08 6.79
CA PRO A 218 -8.75 -5.49 5.65
C PRO A 218 -7.64 -4.45 5.41
N GLN A 219 -6.37 -4.86 5.46
CA GLN A 219 -5.26 -3.94 5.21
C GLN A 219 -5.04 -3.79 3.70
N VAL A 220 -4.81 -2.56 3.24
CA VAL A 220 -4.33 -2.28 1.90
C VAL A 220 -2.86 -1.92 2.00
N LEU A 221 -2.03 -2.85 1.54
CA LEU A 221 -0.57 -2.78 1.58
C LEU A 221 -0.06 -1.94 0.42
N LEU A 222 0.77 -0.94 0.72
CA LEU A 222 1.52 -0.16 -0.26
C LEU A 222 2.87 -0.82 -0.53
N LEU A 223 3.11 -1.14 -1.78
CA LEU A 223 4.39 -1.49 -2.37
C LEU A 223 4.61 -0.64 -3.63
N HIS A 224 5.81 -0.72 -4.23
CA HIS A 224 6.12 -0.02 -5.47
C HIS A 224 6.54 -0.98 -6.58
N HIS A 225 6.39 -0.54 -7.83
CA HIS A 225 6.86 -1.28 -9.01
C HIS A 225 8.40 -1.15 -9.14
N ASN A 226 9.13 -1.75 -8.21
CA ASN A 226 10.57 -1.60 -8.02
C ASN A 226 11.33 -2.94 -8.03
N LEU A 227 12.65 -2.90 -7.91
CA LEU A 227 13.51 -4.08 -8.00
C LEU A 227 13.36 -5.00 -6.80
N ILE A 228 13.29 -4.47 -5.57
CA ILE A 228 13.23 -5.30 -4.36
C ILE A 228 11.95 -6.13 -4.33
N ASN A 229 10.83 -5.56 -4.76
CA ASN A 229 9.58 -6.29 -4.91
C ASN A 229 9.67 -7.34 -6.03
N ALA A 230 10.27 -7.02 -7.17
CA ALA A 230 10.45 -8.01 -8.24
C ALA A 230 11.29 -9.21 -7.81
N LEU A 231 12.27 -9.00 -6.93
CA LEU A 231 13.14 -10.06 -6.43
C LEU A 231 12.51 -10.89 -5.30
N PHE A 232 11.70 -10.27 -4.42
CA PHE A 232 11.29 -10.90 -3.16
C PHE A 232 9.79 -10.92 -2.91
N LEU A 233 8.94 -10.57 -3.88
CA LEU A 233 7.48 -10.58 -3.70
C LEU A 233 6.94 -11.98 -3.43
N ASP A 234 7.52 -13.01 -4.06
CA ASP A 234 7.17 -14.41 -3.80
C ASP A 234 7.35 -14.76 -2.31
N ASP A 235 8.49 -14.41 -1.74
CA ASP A 235 8.79 -14.59 -0.32
C ASP A 235 7.87 -13.77 0.58
N ALA A 236 7.56 -12.53 0.20
CA ALA A 236 6.68 -11.65 0.97
C ALA A 236 5.26 -12.21 1.05
N ILE A 237 4.71 -12.68 -0.09
CA ILE A 237 3.39 -13.30 -0.12
C ILE A 237 3.35 -14.58 0.72
N ALA A 238 4.38 -15.44 0.60
CA ALA A 238 4.52 -16.64 1.41
C ALA A 238 4.55 -16.28 2.90
N GLN A 239 5.36 -15.29 3.31
CA GLN A 239 5.44 -14.83 4.68
C GLN A 239 4.09 -14.36 5.24
N PHE A 240 3.31 -13.55 4.49
CA PHE A 240 1.98 -13.14 4.94
C PHE A 240 1.06 -14.34 5.19
N LYS A 241 1.08 -15.36 4.29
CA LYS A 241 0.32 -16.61 4.47
C LYS A 241 0.78 -17.38 5.70
N ASP A 242 2.08 -17.53 5.91
CA ASP A 242 2.67 -18.23 7.07
C ASP A 242 2.34 -17.54 8.40
N LEU A 243 2.22 -16.21 8.39
CA LEU A 243 1.76 -15.42 9.52
C LEU A 243 0.23 -15.47 9.73
N GLY A 244 -0.50 -16.26 8.95
CA GLY A 244 -1.95 -16.46 9.08
C GLY A 244 -2.79 -15.32 8.47
N TRP A 245 -2.21 -14.50 7.58
CA TRP A 245 -2.99 -13.51 6.84
C TRP A 245 -3.73 -14.15 5.67
N THR A 246 -4.99 -13.80 5.51
CA THR A 246 -5.74 -14.10 4.28
C THR A 246 -5.53 -12.98 3.28
N ILE A 247 -5.07 -13.34 2.07
CA ILE A 247 -4.90 -12.37 1.01
C ILE A 247 -6.21 -12.23 0.25
N VAL A 248 -6.69 -11.00 0.12
CA VAL A 248 -7.93 -10.65 -0.59
C VAL A 248 -7.62 -9.70 -1.74
N SER A 249 -8.56 -9.56 -2.68
CA SER A 249 -8.40 -8.54 -3.73
C SER A 249 -8.55 -7.11 -3.16
N PRO A 250 -7.95 -6.10 -3.82
CA PRO A 250 -8.19 -4.70 -3.45
C PRO A 250 -9.66 -4.31 -3.50
N GLU A 251 -10.44 -4.85 -4.46
CA GLU A 251 -11.88 -4.66 -4.53
C GLU A 251 -12.59 -5.13 -3.27
N GLU A 252 -12.18 -6.29 -2.73
CA GLU A 252 -12.76 -6.82 -1.51
C GLU A 252 -12.37 -5.97 -0.29
N ALA A 253 -11.09 -5.61 -0.19
CA ALA A 253 -10.60 -4.77 0.91
C ALA A 253 -11.32 -3.41 0.97
N TYR A 254 -11.53 -2.77 -0.19
CA TYR A 254 -12.18 -1.47 -0.27
C TYR A 254 -13.71 -1.51 -0.01
N LYS A 255 -14.32 -2.66 0.21
CA LYS A 255 -15.72 -2.72 0.67
C LYS A 255 -15.85 -2.36 2.16
N ASP A 256 -14.76 -2.41 2.91
CA ASP A 256 -14.80 -2.04 4.32
C ASP A 256 -15.02 -0.52 4.47
N PHE A 257 -15.97 -0.17 5.35
CA PHE A 257 -16.36 1.23 5.57
C PHE A 257 -15.21 2.10 6.13
N ALA A 258 -14.16 1.51 6.69
CA ALA A 258 -12.98 2.24 7.13
C ALA A 258 -12.35 3.06 5.99
N TYR A 259 -12.47 2.58 4.75
CA TYR A 259 -11.95 3.28 3.57
C TYR A 259 -12.82 4.43 3.08
N GLU A 260 -14.02 4.59 3.64
CA GLU A 260 -14.89 5.76 3.39
C GLU A 260 -14.59 6.93 4.34
N LEU A 261 -13.73 6.72 5.35
CA LEU A 261 -13.35 7.78 6.26
C LEU A 261 -12.62 8.92 5.53
N GLU A 262 -12.98 10.13 5.87
CA GLU A 262 -12.32 11.35 5.40
C GLU A 262 -11.63 12.04 6.59
N PRO A 263 -10.36 11.69 6.90
CA PRO A 263 -9.65 12.28 8.02
C PRO A 263 -9.58 13.81 7.89
N GLN A 264 -9.93 14.53 8.96
CA GLN A 264 -9.96 16.01 8.94
C GLN A 264 -8.56 16.62 8.98
N ARG A 265 -7.60 15.86 9.51
CA ARG A 265 -6.19 16.25 9.57
C ARG A 265 -5.36 15.17 8.89
N PRO A 266 -5.38 15.10 7.55
CA PRO A 266 -4.54 14.15 6.85
C PRO A 266 -3.07 14.42 7.21
N ALA A 267 -2.35 13.35 7.48
CA ALA A 267 -0.94 13.48 7.76
C ALA A 267 -0.17 13.76 6.46
N PRO A 268 0.95 14.46 6.52
CA PRO A 268 1.79 14.66 5.34
C PRO A 268 2.40 13.31 4.92
N GLY A 269 1.87 12.70 3.85
CA GLY A 269 2.42 11.50 3.24
C GLY A 269 2.29 10.23 4.08
N GLN A 270 1.11 9.92 4.62
CA GLN A 270 0.93 8.74 5.46
C GLN A 270 -0.43 8.06 5.29
N SER A 271 -0.50 6.81 5.76
CA SER A 271 -1.67 5.95 5.61
C SER A 271 -2.95 6.50 6.24
N LEU A 272 -4.09 5.91 5.84
CA LEU A 272 -5.41 6.17 6.44
C LEU A 272 -5.39 6.04 7.97
N LEU A 273 -4.75 4.98 8.49
CA LEU A 273 -4.72 4.73 9.94
C LEU A 273 -3.95 5.81 10.70
N ILE A 274 -2.82 6.26 10.18
CA ILE A 274 -2.06 7.37 10.77
C ILE A 274 -2.86 8.67 10.72
N SER A 275 -3.50 8.95 9.58
CA SER A 275 -4.34 10.14 9.39
C SER A 275 -5.56 10.14 10.32
N ALA A 276 -6.20 8.97 10.51
CA ALA A 276 -7.31 8.79 11.45
C ALA A 276 -6.85 8.98 12.90
N ALA A 277 -5.73 8.36 13.31
CA ALA A 277 -5.15 8.53 14.64
C ALA A 277 -4.88 10.00 14.97
N ARG A 278 -4.24 10.73 14.03
CA ARG A 278 -3.98 12.18 14.19
C ARG A 278 -5.26 13.00 14.33
N SER A 279 -6.29 12.66 13.53
CA SER A 279 -7.59 13.36 13.58
C SER A 279 -8.29 13.17 14.92
N LEU A 280 -8.10 12.00 15.56
CA LEU A 280 -8.62 11.68 16.89
C LEU A 280 -7.72 12.15 18.04
N GLY A 281 -6.55 12.74 17.74
CA GLY A 281 -5.56 13.10 18.75
C GLY A 281 -4.90 11.91 19.43
N TYR A 282 -4.98 10.71 18.79
CA TYR A 282 -4.41 9.47 19.30
C TYR A 282 -2.96 9.28 18.84
N ARG A 283 -2.06 8.99 19.79
CA ARG A 283 -0.65 8.71 19.52
C ARG A 283 -0.23 7.46 20.32
N PRO A 284 -0.13 6.28 19.66
CA PRO A 284 0.30 5.06 20.34
C PRO A 284 1.79 5.12 20.76
N ALA A 285 2.20 4.25 21.69
CA ALA A 285 3.58 4.20 22.17
C ALA A 285 4.62 3.91 21.08
N ASN A 286 4.24 3.16 20.04
CA ASN A 286 5.09 2.85 18.88
C ASN A 286 4.98 3.87 17.73
N TRP A 287 4.54 5.11 18.03
CA TRP A 287 4.27 6.13 17.00
C TRP A 287 5.45 6.42 16.11
N GLU A 288 6.65 6.60 16.69
CA GLU A 288 7.86 6.89 15.93
C GLU A 288 8.21 5.76 14.95
N ARG A 289 7.97 4.51 15.34
CA ARG A 289 8.17 3.36 14.46
C ARG A 289 7.16 3.31 13.32
N LEU A 290 5.91 3.73 13.57
CA LEU A 290 4.89 3.84 12.52
C LEU A 290 5.20 4.95 11.51
N LEU A 291 5.96 5.96 11.92
CA LEU A 291 6.39 7.08 11.08
C LEU A 291 7.78 6.89 10.46
N ASP A 292 8.49 5.84 10.85
CA ASP A 292 9.82 5.56 10.32
C ASP A 292 9.76 5.19 8.83
N ASP A 293 10.49 5.93 8.00
CA ASP A 293 10.57 5.74 6.55
C ASP A 293 11.66 4.74 6.13
N GLY A 294 11.90 3.70 6.97
CA GLY A 294 12.88 2.65 6.71
C GLY A 294 14.29 2.99 7.21
N ASP A 295 14.47 4.07 7.94
CA ASP A 295 15.79 4.45 8.48
C ASP A 295 16.33 3.42 9.49
N ALA A 296 15.45 2.80 10.27
CA ALA A 296 15.82 1.72 11.19
C ALA A 296 16.38 0.51 10.44
N ASP A 297 15.82 0.14 9.29
CA ASP A 297 16.29 -0.97 8.45
C ASP A 297 17.64 -0.64 7.80
N ILE A 298 17.81 0.60 7.36
CA ILE A 298 19.09 1.09 6.81
C ILE A 298 20.20 1.07 7.88
N LEU A 299 19.90 1.51 9.10
CA LEU A 299 20.83 1.44 10.22
C LEU A 299 21.23 0.01 10.54
N GLU A 300 20.29 -0.93 10.52
CA GLU A 300 20.58 -2.35 10.74
C GLU A 300 21.46 -2.93 9.62
N LEU A 301 21.19 -2.63 8.35
CA LEU A 301 22.03 -3.06 7.23
C LEU A 301 23.46 -2.49 7.35
N ARG A 302 23.64 -1.27 7.86
CA ARG A 302 24.95 -0.69 8.17
C ARG A 302 25.64 -1.41 9.32
N ARG A 303 24.90 -1.70 10.39
CA ARG A 303 25.42 -2.44 11.55
C ARG A 303 25.92 -3.85 11.16
N LEU A 304 25.26 -4.48 10.21
CA LEU A 304 25.66 -5.78 9.65
C LEU A 304 26.81 -5.68 8.62
N GLY A 305 27.30 -4.48 8.31
CA GLY A 305 28.35 -4.27 7.32
C GLY A 305 27.92 -4.46 5.87
N VAL A 306 26.61 -4.52 5.62
CA VAL A 306 26.04 -4.64 4.25
C VAL A 306 26.08 -3.30 3.52
N LEU A 307 25.85 -2.21 4.25
CA LEU A 307 25.97 -0.85 3.76
C LEU A 307 27.17 -0.15 4.41
N PRO A 308 27.80 0.84 3.72
CA PRO A 308 28.86 1.63 4.33
C PRO A 308 28.35 2.37 5.56
N ALA A 309 29.25 2.61 6.52
CA ALA A 309 28.97 3.49 7.65
C ALA A 309 28.56 4.87 7.12
N SER A 310 27.64 5.55 7.82
CA SER A 310 27.37 6.97 7.54
C SER A 310 28.57 7.79 7.98
N ASP A 311 29.02 8.67 7.12
CA ASP A 311 29.98 9.73 7.50
C ASP A 311 29.40 10.62 8.60
#